data_02fb9450c417ae68c5d206bb8e3218a3
#
_entry.id   02fb9450c417ae68c5d206bb8e3218a3
#
_cell.length_a   1.000
_cell.length_b   1.000
_cell.length_c   1.000
_cell.angle_alpha   90.00
_cell.angle_beta   90.00
_cell.angle_gamma   90.00
#
_symmetry.space_group_name_H-M   'P 1'
#
loop_
_entity.id
_entity.type
_entity.pdbx_description
1 polymer ?
#
loop_
_entity_poly.entity_id
_entity_poly.type
_entity_poly.pdbx_seq_one_letter_code
_entity_poly.pdbx_strand_id
1 'polypeptide(L)'
;MKDHVMPVLDGKFQNPDITAKGETRASVPLMKASTLWFNTGTLCNIECVNCYIESSPSNDRLVYITTAEMVDYLDQIVDRQWATTEIAFTGGEPFMNPDMIDMARVSLERGFDVLILTNAMLPMMRKSIKAGLLELQKTYGDKLTLRISLDHFKAENHDAERGKGSFDVTIKGMQWLRDNGFNMAVAGRTVWGDSDADSRAGYAALFAKHNFDIDTQN
;
A
#
# COMPACT_ATOMS: atom_id res chain seq x y z
N MET A 1 -13.53 27.19 8.46
CA MET A 1 -12.57 26.38 7.70
C MET A 1 -11.83 27.30 6.76
N LYS A 2 -10.53 27.43 6.89
CA LYS A 2 -9.74 28.25 5.97
C LYS A 2 -9.25 27.34 4.86
N ASP A 3 -9.76 27.53 3.67
CA ASP A 3 -9.26 26.90 2.45
C ASP A 3 -7.78 27.27 2.30
N HIS A 4 -6.90 26.32 2.63
CA HIS A 4 -5.48 26.42 2.29
C HIS A 4 -5.31 26.04 0.82
N VAL A 5 -5.80 26.91 -0.07
CA VAL A 5 -5.33 26.89 -1.45
C VAL A 5 -3.89 27.42 -1.39
N MET A 6 -2.93 26.52 -1.58
CA MET A 6 -1.54 26.94 -1.77
C MET A 6 -1.50 27.96 -2.92
N PRO A 7 -0.93 29.16 -2.74
CA PRO A 7 -0.82 30.11 -3.82
C PRO A 7 0.00 29.47 -4.93
N VAL A 8 -0.59 29.33 -6.12
CA VAL A 8 0.16 29.00 -7.34
C VAL A 8 1.16 30.14 -7.51
N LEU A 9 2.43 29.87 -7.27
CA LEU A 9 3.48 30.86 -7.47
C LEU A 9 3.43 31.28 -8.95
N ASP A 10 3.32 32.58 -9.17
CA ASP A 10 3.19 33.18 -10.50
C ASP A 10 4.29 32.61 -11.41
N GLY A 11 3.90 32.02 -12.56
CA GLY A 11 4.82 31.39 -13.50
C GLY A 11 5.12 29.89 -13.28
N LYS A 12 4.77 29.28 -12.14
CA LYS A 12 4.93 27.82 -11.95
C LYS A 12 3.82 27.06 -12.67
N PHE A 13 4.20 25.95 -13.31
CA PHE A 13 3.28 25.02 -13.99
C PHE A 13 2.47 25.62 -15.15
N GLN A 14 2.83 26.83 -15.64
CA GLN A 14 2.16 27.49 -16.77
C GLN A 14 2.61 26.95 -18.12
N ASN A 15 3.83 26.42 -18.22
CA ASN A 15 4.39 25.86 -19.43
C ASN A 15 4.68 24.36 -19.21
N PRO A 16 4.22 23.45 -20.11
CA PRO A 16 4.46 22.02 -19.96
C PRO A 16 5.94 21.63 -20.15
N ASP A 17 6.71 22.42 -20.90
CA ASP A 17 8.07 22.05 -21.31
C ASP A 17 9.16 22.78 -20.51
N ILE A 18 8.85 23.95 -19.93
CA ILE A 18 9.82 24.83 -19.28
C ILE A 18 9.38 25.17 -17.85
N THR A 19 10.33 25.16 -16.90
CA THR A 19 10.10 25.58 -15.52
C THR A 19 9.97 27.10 -15.41
N ALA A 20 9.48 27.62 -14.27
CA ALA A 20 9.44 29.05 -13.99
C ALA A 20 10.84 29.72 -14.01
N LYS A 21 11.93 28.93 -13.92
CA LYS A 21 13.32 29.40 -14.02
C LYS A 21 13.89 29.35 -15.45
N GLY A 22 13.11 28.93 -16.44
CA GLY A 22 13.55 28.78 -17.84
C GLY A 22 14.29 27.49 -18.13
N GLU A 23 14.31 26.52 -17.22
CA GLU A 23 14.95 25.22 -17.41
C GLU A 23 13.99 24.25 -18.12
N THR A 24 14.51 23.36 -18.97
CA THR A 24 13.69 22.29 -19.55
C THR A 24 13.17 21.37 -18.45
N ARG A 25 11.87 21.07 -18.46
CA ARG A 25 11.28 20.13 -17.50
C ARG A 25 11.80 18.73 -17.79
N ALA A 26 12.13 18.01 -16.71
CA ALA A 26 12.40 16.59 -16.82
C ALA A 26 11.15 15.87 -17.34
N SER A 27 11.33 14.97 -18.28
CA SER A 27 10.28 14.08 -18.78
C SER A 27 10.69 12.63 -18.58
N VAL A 28 9.76 11.82 -18.10
CA VAL A 28 9.95 10.38 -17.93
C VAL A 28 8.94 9.68 -18.85
N PRO A 29 9.39 9.00 -19.90
CA PRO A 29 8.48 8.26 -20.76
C PRO A 29 7.89 7.07 -20.01
N LEU A 30 6.62 6.79 -20.24
CA LEU A 30 6.00 5.55 -19.78
C LEU A 30 6.56 4.39 -20.62
N MET A 31 7.47 3.62 -20.03
CA MET A 31 8.09 2.48 -20.71
C MET A 31 7.19 1.25 -20.73
N LYS A 32 6.57 0.93 -19.59
CA LYS A 32 5.66 -0.19 -19.42
C LYS A 32 4.76 0.05 -18.20
N ALA A 33 3.45 -0.07 -18.37
CA ALA A 33 2.48 -0.03 -17.30
C ALA A 33 2.31 -1.46 -16.72
N SER A 34 3.33 -1.99 -16.03
CA SER A 34 3.29 -3.37 -15.48
C SER A 34 2.37 -3.50 -14.26
N THR A 35 2.34 -2.46 -13.41
CA THR A 35 1.51 -2.41 -12.22
C THR A 35 0.60 -1.19 -12.27
N LEU A 36 -0.69 -1.39 -12.06
CA LEU A 36 -1.65 -0.29 -11.89
C LEU A 36 -2.04 -0.17 -10.41
N TRP A 37 -1.85 1.04 -9.85
CA TRP A 37 -2.17 1.34 -8.47
C TRP A 37 -3.53 1.98 -8.31
N PHE A 38 -4.36 1.43 -7.42
CA PHE A 38 -5.63 2.02 -6.97
C PHE A 38 -5.47 2.58 -5.57
N ASN A 39 -5.84 3.86 -5.39
CA ASN A 39 -6.00 4.45 -4.08
C ASN A 39 -7.43 4.19 -3.60
N THR A 40 -7.57 3.46 -2.50
CA THR A 40 -8.87 3.00 -2.01
C THR A 40 -9.61 4.01 -1.14
N GLY A 41 -9.03 5.19 -0.91
CA GLY A 41 -9.56 6.26 -0.07
C GLY A 41 -8.55 6.73 0.97
N THR A 42 -8.83 7.85 1.66
CA THR A 42 -7.92 8.44 2.66
C THR A 42 -8.21 8.03 4.10
N LEU A 43 -9.34 7.37 4.39
CA LEU A 43 -9.62 6.89 5.73
C LEU A 43 -8.63 5.79 6.17
N CYS A 44 -8.11 5.92 7.38
CA CYS A 44 -7.20 4.97 8.01
C CYS A 44 -7.56 4.80 9.49
N ASN A 45 -7.26 3.65 10.07
CA ASN A 45 -7.48 3.40 11.51
C ASN A 45 -6.40 4.00 12.41
N ILE A 46 -5.32 4.53 11.81
CA ILE A 46 -4.22 5.21 12.49
C ILE A 46 -3.86 6.51 11.76
N GLU A 47 -3.07 7.36 12.44
CA GLU A 47 -2.52 8.60 11.89
C GLU A 47 -1.01 8.56 12.04
N CYS A 48 -0.30 8.25 10.94
CA CYS A 48 1.15 8.14 10.93
C CYS A 48 1.79 9.53 10.82
N VAL A 49 2.89 9.76 11.53
CA VAL A 49 3.60 11.05 11.55
C VAL A 49 3.98 11.51 10.14
N ASN A 50 4.52 10.61 9.32
CA ASN A 50 4.96 10.90 7.95
C ASN A 50 4.06 10.26 6.90
N CYS A 51 2.72 10.38 7.05
CA CYS A 51 1.78 9.88 6.05
C CYS A 51 1.75 10.80 4.82
N TYR A 52 2.11 10.27 3.64
CA TYR A 52 2.22 11.05 2.40
C TYR A 52 0.89 11.61 1.88
N ILE A 53 -0.27 11.03 2.30
CA ILE A 53 -1.61 11.50 1.96
C ILE A 53 -2.41 11.96 3.18
N GLU A 54 -1.73 12.15 4.32
CA GLU A 54 -2.35 12.62 5.57
C GLU A 54 -3.55 11.77 6.02
N SER A 55 -3.50 10.46 5.78
CA SER A 55 -4.58 9.54 6.17
C SER A 55 -4.78 9.52 7.68
N SER A 56 -6.03 9.50 8.09
CA SER A 56 -6.41 9.45 9.51
C SER A 56 -7.82 8.86 9.67
N PRO A 57 -8.29 8.59 10.88
CA PRO A 57 -9.67 8.13 11.11
C PRO A 57 -10.75 9.14 10.69
N SER A 58 -10.40 10.40 10.47
CA SER A 58 -11.31 11.48 10.11
C SER A 58 -11.06 12.10 8.75
N ASN A 59 -10.01 11.69 8.03
CA ASN A 59 -9.71 12.22 6.71
C ASN A 59 -10.48 11.46 5.62
N ASP A 60 -11.58 12.03 5.15
CA ASP A 60 -12.45 11.51 4.08
C ASP A 60 -12.32 12.29 2.76
N ARG A 61 -11.22 13.03 2.57
CA ARG A 61 -10.98 13.91 1.39
C ARG A 61 -11.02 13.14 0.07
N LEU A 62 -10.54 11.90 0.06
CA LEU A 62 -10.70 10.97 -1.05
C LEU A 62 -11.67 9.88 -0.62
N VAL A 63 -12.83 9.85 -1.26
CA VAL A 63 -13.87 8.85 -1.00
C VAL A 63 -13.41 7.45 -1.42
N TYR A 64 -14.04 6.44 -0.90
CA TYR A 64 -13.78 5.06 -1.32
C TYR A 64 -14.13 4.85 -2.78
N ILE A 65 -13.16 4.29 -3.54
CA ILE A 65 -13.45 3.76 -4.86
C ILE A 65 -14.33 2.51 -4.71
N THR A 66 -15.29 2.35 -5.57
CA THR A 66 -16.17 1.17 -5.63
C THR A 66 -15.61 0.10 -6.57
N THR A 67 -16.06 -1.14 -6.39
CA THR A 67 -15.73 -2.23 -7.31
C THR A 67 -16.17 -1.91 -8.74
N ALA A 68 -17.34 -1.28 -8.92
CA ALA A 68 -17.84 -0.92 -10.24
C ALA A 68 -16.94 0.09 -10.96
N GLU A 69 -16.53 1.17 -10.27
CA GLU A 69 -15.58 2.15 -10.82
C GLU A 69 -14.25 1.52 -11.19
N MET A 70 -13.75 0.60 -10.35
CA MET A 70 -12.50 -0.09 -10.63
C MET A 70 -12.61 -1.00 -11.86
N VAL A 71 -13.71 -1.71 -12.03
CA VAL A 71 -13.97 -2.57 -13.22
C VAL A 71 -13.85 -1.77 -14.51
N ASP A 72 -14.35 -0.53 -14.56
CA ASP A 72 -14.21 0.34 -15.73
C ASP A 72 -12.74 0.61 -16.10
N TYR A 73 -11.84 0.71 -15.09
CA TYR A 73 -10.39 0.85 -15.34
C TYR A 73 -9.77 -0.48 -15.80
N LEU A 74 -10.19 -1.62 -15.23
CA LEU A 74 -9.68 -2.92 -15.67
C LEU A 74 -10.07 -3.21 -17.12
N ASP A 75 -11.27 -2.86 -17.52
CA ASP A 75 -11.74 -3.00 -18.90
C ASP A 75 -10.89 -2.14 -19.85
N GLN A 76 -10.52 -0.92 -19.45
CA GLN A 76 -9.61 -0.07 -20.24
C GLN A 76 -8.21 -0.68 -20.42
N ILE A 77 -7.68 -1.43 -19.43
CA ILE A 77 -6.40 -2.16 -19.57
C ILE A 77 -6.49 -3.16 -20.72
N VAL A 78 -7.59 -3.93 -20.75
CA VAL A 78 -7.82 -4.94 -21.76
C VAL A 78 -8.03 -4.30 -23.15
N ASP A 79 -8.90 -3.30 -23.24
CA ASP A 79 -9.24 -2.62 -24.50
C ASP A 79 -8.03 -1.92 -25.13
N ARG A 80 -7.17 -1.36 -24.31
CA ARG A 80 -5.94 -0.67 -24.76
C ARG A 80 -4.75 -1.59 -24.89
N GLN A 81 -4.90 -2.87 -24.59
CA GLN A 81 -3.83 -3.87 -24.63
C GLN A 81 -2.58 -3.46 -23.83
N TRP A 82 -2.79 -2.86 -22.67
CA TRP A 82 -1.67 -2.51 -21.80
C TRP A 82 -0.98 -3.75 -21.26
N ALA A 83 0.33 -3.65 -21.05
CA ALA A 83 1.14 -4.75 -20.52
C ALA A 83 1.06 -4.87 -18.98
N THR A 84 -0.08 -4.50 -18.40
CA THR A 84 -0.33 -4.59 -16.96
C THR A 84 -0.53 -6.05 -16.57
N THR A 85 0.23 -6.49 -15.59
CA THR A 85 0.17 -7.85 -15.04
C THR A 85 -0.22 -7.87 -13.56
N GLU A 86 -0.11 -6.71 -12.88
CA GLU A 86 -0.37 -6.59 -11.46
C GLU A 86 -1.31 -5.42 -11.17
N ILE A 87 -2.28 -5.66 -10.30
CA ILE A 87 -3.14 -4.62 -9.71
C ILE A 87 -2.74 -4.44 -8.25
N ALA A 88 -2.40 -3.21 -7.89
CA ALA A 88 -1.95 -2.87 -6.56
C ALA A 88 -2.89 -1.90 -5.86
N PHE A 89 -3.12 -2.11 -4.57
CA PHE A 89 -4.01 -1.32 -3.74
C PHE A 89 -3.24 -0.60 -2.65
N THR A 90 -3.52 0.69 -2.51
CA THR A 90 -2.99 1.58 -1.48
C THR A 90 -4.10 2.52 -0.99
N GLY A 91 -3.76 3.48 -0.15
CA GLY A 91 -4.69 4.47 0.37
C GLY A 91 -4.34 4.82 1.81
N GLY A 92 -5.36 5.07 2.64
CA GLY A 92 -5.22 5.05 4.09
C GLY A 92 -4.96 3.62 4.56
N GLU A 93 -6.01 2.91 4.93
CA GLU A 93 -5.94 1.45 5.13
C GLU A 93 -6.94 0.79 4.17
N PRO A 94 -6.47 0.04 3.16
CA PRO A 94 -7.35 -0.55 2.14
C PRO A 94 -8.49 -1.39 2.70
N PHE A 95 -8.25 -2.12 3.79
CA PHE A 95 -9.29 -2.95 4.41
C PHE A 95 -10.34 -2.12 5.19
N MET A 96 -10.27 -0.81 5.21
CA MET A 96 -11.37 0.06 5.63
C MET A 96 -12.39 0.29 4.51
N ASN A 97 -11.99 0.17 3.25
CA ASN A 97 -12.91 0.20 2.12
C ASN A 97 -13.77 -1.08 2.14
N PRO A 98 -15.11 -0.99 2.16
CA PRO A 98 -16.00 -2.15 2.22
C PRO A 98 -15.87 -3.07 1.01
N ASP A 99 -15.49 -2.54 -0.16
CA ASP A 99 -15.38 -3.27 -1.42
C ASP A 99 -14.00 -3.92 -1.62
N MET A 100 -13.05 -3.78 -0.67
CA MET A 100 -11.66 -4.21 -0.87
C MET A 100 -11.52 -5.69 -1.28
N ILE A 101 -12.30 -6.58 -0.67
CA ILE A 101 -12.25 -8.01 -0.99
C ILE A 101 -12.80 -8.26 -2.39
N ASP A 102 -13.88 -7.58 -2.78
CA ASP A 102 -14.49 -7.74 -4.10
C ASP A 102 -13.59 -7.16 -5.19
N MET A 103 -12.95 -6.01 -4.94
CA MET A 103 -11.95 -5.44 -5.85
C MET A 103 -10.75 -6.37 -6.07
N ALA A 104 -10.23 -6.99 -5.00
CA ALA A 104 -9.17 -7.99 -5.12
C ALA A 104 -9.65 -9.22 -5.90
N ARG A 105 -10.87 -9.70 -5.63
CA ARG A 105 -11.48 -10.84 -6.32
C ARG A 105 -11.58 -10.60 -7.83
N VAL A 106 -12.19 -9.50 -8.25
CA VAL A 106 -12.38 -9.23 -9.69
C VAL A 106 -11.07 -9.03 -10.44
N SER A 107 -10.01 -8.55 -9.76
CA SER A 107 -8.67 -8.47 -10.32
C SER A 107 -8.06 -9.85 -10.56
N LEU A 108 -8.13 -10.72 -9.54
CA LEU A 108 -7.63 -12.09 -9.60
C LEU A 108 -8.40 -12.94 -10.63
N GLU A 109 -9.73 -12.80 -10.70
CA GLU A 109 -10.59 -13.47 -11.69
C GLU A 109 -10.21 -13.09 -13.13
N ARG A 110 -9.76 -11.86 -13.35
CA ARG A 110 -9.25 -11.40 -14.65
C ARG A 110 -7.81 -11.84 -14.94
N GLY A 111 -7.19 -12.57 -14.01
CA GLY A 111 -5.85 -13.16 -14.18
C GLY A 111 -4.69 -12.28 -13.74
N PHE A 112 -4.94 -11.08 -13.20
CA PHE A 112 -3.91 -10.21 -12.64
C PHE A 112 -3.35 -10.80 -11.34
N ASP A 113 -2.09 -10.52 -11.06
CA ASP A 113 -1.54 -10.60 -9.71
C ASP A 113 -2.07 -9.44 -8.88
N VAL A 114 -2.26 -9.65 -7.58
CA VAL A 114 -2.79 -8.63 -6.68
C VAL A 114 -1.83 -8.34 -5.54
N LEU A 115 -1.51 -7.06 -5.34
CA LEU A 115 -0.68 -6.56 -4.25
C LEU A 115 -1.52 -5.61 -3.38
N ILE A 116 -1.65 -5.89 -2.07
CA ILE A 116 -2.38 -5.02 -1.15
C ILE A 116 -1.42 -4.48 -0.09
N LEU A 117 -1.22 -3.14 -0.07
CA LEU A 117 -0.53 -2.47 1.03
C LEU A 117 -1.46 -2.38 2.23
N THR A 118 -0.99 -2.80 3.40
CA THR A 118 -1.78 -2.75 4.64
C THR A 118 -0.89 -2.55 5.86
N ASN A 119 -1.44 -1.93 6.91
CA ASN A 119 -0.79 -1.90 8.21
C ASN A 119 -0.96 -3.21 9.00
N ALA A 120 -1.70 -4.17 8.47
CA ALA A 120 -1.98 -5.49 9.04
C ALA A 120 -2.63 -5.45 10.43
N MET A 121 -3.36 -4.38 10.75
CA MET A 121 -3.99 -4.17 12.06
C MET A 121 -5.48 -4.55 12.06
N LEU A 122 -6.25 -3.93 12.96
CA LEU A 122 -7.66 -4.24 13.20
C LEU A 122 -8.56 -4.29 11.95
N PRO A 123 -8.44 -3.39 10.95
CA PRO A 123 -9.29 -3.49 9.76
C PRO A 123 -9.14 -4.81 9.02
N MET A 124 -7.89 -5.27 8.79
CA MET A 124 -7.60 -6.57 8.18
C MET A 124 -8.10 -7.74 9.03
N MET A 125 -8.04 -7.61 10.34
CA MET A 125 -8.39 -8.68 11.29
C MET A 125 -9.90 -8.82 11.56
N ARG A 126 -10.77 -7.98 10.94
CA ARG A 126 -12.23 -8.15 11.01
C ARG A 126 -12.65 -9.50 10.44
N LYS A 127 -13.67 -10.11 11.05
CA LYS A 127 -14.15 -11.47 10.69
C LYS A 127 -14.49 -11.61 9.20
N SER A 128 -15.18 -10.63 8.62
CA SER A 128 -15.56 -10.63 7.19
C SER A 128 -14.33 -10.52 6.28
N ILE A 129 -13.39 -9.63 6.60
CA ILE A 129 -12.16 -9.44 5.81
C ILE A 129 -11.30 -10.72 5.85
N LYS A 130 -11.08 -11.28 7.04
CA LYS A 130 -10.35 -12.56 7.19
C LYS A 130 -11.00 -13.69 6.39
N ALA A 131 -12.32 -13.81 6.43
CA ALA A 131 -13.02 -14.83 5.66
C ALA A 131 -12.82 -14.65 4.15
N GLY A 132 -12.95 -13.41 3.64
CA GLY A 132 -12.70 -13.09 2.24
C GLY A 132 -11.25 -13.34 1.82
N LEU A 133 -10.27 -12.91 2.64
CA LEU A 133 -8.86 -13.16 2.38
C LEU A 133 -8.54 -14.67 2.31
N LEU A 134 -9.06 -15.48 3.23
CA LEU A 134 -8.87 -16.92 3.22
C LEU A 134 -9.46 -17.59 1.98
N GLU A 135 -10.62 -17.12 1.51
CA GLU A 135 -11.22 -17.61 0.27
C GLU A 135 -10.34 -17.27 -0.94
N LEU A 136 -9.84 -16.02 -1.03
CA LEU A 136 -8.93 -15.59 -2.09
C LEU A 136 -7.62 -16.37 -2.06
N GLN A 137 -7.02 -16.55 -0.87
CA GLN A 137 -5.78 -17.31 -0.70
C GLN A 137 -5.95 -18.76 -1.15
N LYS A 138 -7.05 -19.40 -0.76
CA LYS A 138 -7.35 -20.79 -1.15
C LYS A 138 -7.48 -20.96 -2.67
N THR A 139 -8.04 -19.95 -3.35
CA THR A 139 -8.37 -20.02 -4.78
C THR A 139 -7.19 -19.60 -5.65
N TYR A 140 -6.47 -18.54 -5.24
CA TYR A 140 -5.49 -17.87 -6.10
C TYR A 140 -4.04 -18.01 -5.60
N GLY A 141 -3.83 -18.41 -4.33
CA GLY A 141 -2.50 -18.73 -3.81
C GLY A 141 -1.49 -17.60 -4.01
N ASP A 142 -0.44 -17.90 -4.76
CA ASP A 142 0.71 -17.00 -4.96
C ASP A 142 0.40 -15.70 -5.75
N LYS A 143 -0.78 -15.61 -6.35
CA LYS A 143 -1.21 -14.39 -7.04
C LYS A 143 -1.67 -13.27 -6.11
N LEU A 144 -1.80 -13.54 -4.81
CA LEU A 144 -2.19 -12.55 -3.80
C LEU A 144 -1.03 -12.29 -2.82
N THR A 145 -0.50 -11.09 -2.85
CA THR A 145 0.56 -10.64 -1.93
C THR A 145 0.06 -9.55 -1.00
N LEU A 146 0.27 -9.71 0.30
CA LEU A 146 0.06 -8.68 1.30
C LEU A 146 1.40 -7.99 1.60
N ARG A 147 1.50 -6.68 1.29
CA ARG A 147 2.69 -5.89 1.60
C ARG A 147 2.46 -5.09 2.87
N ILE A 148 3.10 -5.54 3.94
CA ILE A 148 2.89 -4.98 5.26
C ILE A 148 3.75 -3.74 5.46
N SER A 149 3.12 -2.66 5.90
CA SER A 149 3.78 -1.43 6.28
C SER A 149 4.40 -1.58 7.68
N LEU A 150 5.61 -2.13 7.74
CA LEU A 150 6.40 -2.28 8.96
C LEU A 150 7.61 -1.35 8.88
N ASP A 151 7.48 -0.13 9.38
CA ASP A 151 8.45 0.95 9.14
C ASP A 151 9.84 0.67 9.66
N HIS A 152 9.97 -0.09 10.76
CA HIS A 152 11.25 -0.46 11.32
C HIS A 152 11.20 -1.81 12.06
N PHE A 153 12.34 -2.51 12.11
CA PHE A 153 12.48 -3.78 12.83
C PHE A 153 12.52 -3.63 14.37
N LYS A 154 12.76 -2.40 14.90
CA LYS A 154 12.64 -2.08 16.32
C LYS A 154 11.28 -1.48 16.61
N ALA A 155 10.60 -1.99 17.66
CA ALA A 155 9.27 -1.54 18.06
C ALA A 155 9.20 -0.03 18.35
N GLU A 156 10.21 0.52 19.04
CA GLU A 156 10.27 1.93 19.39
C GLU A 156 10.22 2.87 18.19
N ASN A 157 10.95 2.52 17.12
CA ASN A 157 11.02 3.31 15.90
C ASN A 157 9.70 3.20 15.10
N HIS A 158 9.17 1.99 14.95
CA HIS A 158 7.89 1.77 14.30
C HIS A 158 6.74 2.49 15.04
N ASP A 159 6.70 2.38 16.35
CA ASP A 159 5.69 3.03 17.19
C ASP A 159 5.80 4.56 17.14
N ALA A 160 6.99 5.12 17.01
CA ALA A 160 7.18 6.56 16.84
C ALA A 160 6.51 7.10 15.57
N GLU A 161 6.45 6.29 14.49
CA GLU A 161 5.80 6.65 13.24
C GLU A 161 4.28 6.37 13.25
N ARG A 162 3.86 5.23 13.81
CA ARG A 162 2.50 4.70 13.66
C ARG A 162 1.65 4.73 14.90
N GLY A 163 2.22 5.18 16.02
CA GLY A 163 1.56 5.22 17.33
C GLY A 163 1.94 4.06 18.23
N LYS A 164 1.92 4.34 19.53
CA LYS A 164 2.36 3.41 20.59
C LYS A 164 1.62 2.08 20.52
N GLY A 165 2.37 0.98 20.51
CA GLY A 165 1.86 -0.40 20.50
C GLY A 165 1.45 -0.89 19.12
N SER A 166 1.62 -0.08 18.07
CA SER A 166 1.30 -0.46 16.69
C SER A 166 2.18 -1.63 16.20
N PHE A 167 3.44 -1.67 16.61
CA PHE A 167 4.36 -2.76 16.26
C PHE A 167 3.80 -4.12 16.64
N ASP A 168 3.42 -4.32 17.89
CA ASP A 168 2.90 -5.61 18.37
C ASP A 168 1.61 -6.02 17.67
N VAL A 169 0.75 -5.05 17.34
CA VAL A 169 -0.50 -5.32 16.61
C VAL A 169 -0.19 -5.74 15.16
N THR A 170 0.74 -5.04 14.50
CA THR A 170 1.20 -5.40 13.15
C THR A 170 1.83 -6.79 13.12
N ILE A 171 2.71 -7.12 14.08
CA ILE A 171 3.32 -8.45 14.18
C ILE A 171 2.27 -9.55 14.36
N LYS A 172 1.22 -9.32 15.16
CA LYS A 172 0.10 -10.28 15.30
C LYS A 172 -0.66 -10.48 13.98
N GLY A 173 -0.88 -9.42 13.21
CA GLY A 173 -1.45 -9.51 11.87
C GLY A 173 -0.57 -10.34 10.93
N MET A 174 0.73 -10.10 10.92
CA MET A 174 1.70 -10.87 10.14
C MET A 174 1.75 -12.34 10.55
N GLN A 175 1.68 -12.64 11.85
CA GLN A 175 1.59 -14.02 12.34
C GLN A 175 0.36 -14.74 11.81
N TRP A 176 -0.81 -14.06 11.82
CA TRP A 176 -2.03 -14.63 11.24
C TRP A 176 -1.87 -14.88 9.73
N LEU A 177 -1.26 -13.98 8.98
CA LEU A 177 -1.00 -14.16 7.55
C LEU A 177 -0.08 -15.37 7.32
N ARG A 178 1.03 -15.47 8.06
CA ARG A 178 1.96 -16.62 8.03
C ARG A 178 1.23 -17.95 8.30
N ASP A 179 0.45 -17.98 9.37
CA ASP A 179 -0.24 -19.21 9.83
C ASP A 179 -1.30 -19.70 8.81
N ASN A 180 -1.71 -18.81 7.89
CA ASN A 180 -2.65 -19.12 6.82
C ASN A 180 -1.99 -19.16 5.43
N GLY A 181 -0.67 -19.17 5.34
CA GLY A 181 0.10 -19.40 4.12
C GLY A 181 0.05 -18.25 3.10
N PHE A 182 -0.16 -17.01 3.54
CA PHE A 182 -0.15 -15.87 2.64
C PHE A 182 1.26 -15.47 2.21
N ASN A 183 1.42 -15.07 0.95
CA ASN A 183 2.60 -14.37 0.51
C ASN A 183 2.65 -12.99 1.16
N MET A 184 3.78 -12.70 1.79
CA MET A 184 4.03 -11.43 2.46
C MET A 184 5.26 -10.74 1.89
N ALA A 185 5.17 -9.40 1.77
CA ALA A 185 6.31 -8.52 1.62
C ALA A 185 6.26 -7.45 2.71
N VAL A 186 7.36 -6.75 2.94
CA VAL A 186 7.41 -5.66 3.92
C VAL A 186 7.86 -4.37 3.23
N ALA A 187 7.20 -3.27 3.57
CA ALA A 187 7.63 -1.92 3.25
C ALA A 187 8.13 -1.25 4.54
N GLY A 188 9.44 -1.00 4.62
CA GLY A 188 10.09 -0.27 5.69
C GLY A 188 10.43 1.17 5.30
N ARG A 189 10.99 1.92 6.27
CA ARG A 189 11.51 3.29 6.06
C ARG A 189 12.95 3.39 6.54
N THR A 190 13.70 4.33 5.97
CA THR A 190 15.14 4.56 6.26
C THR A 190 15.37 5.93 6.89
N VAL A 191 14.44 6.41 7.73
CA VAL A 191 14.49 7.76 8.31
C VAL A 191 15.33 7.86 9.60
N TRP A 192 15.78 6.73 10.17
CA TRP A 192 16.52 6.70 11.44
C TRP A 192 18.04 6.69 11.28
N GLY A 193 18.55 6.70 10.05
CA GLY A 193 19.99 6.75 9.77
C GLY A 193 20.69 5.39 9.83
N ASP A 194 19.95 4.29 9.95
CA ASP A 194 20.51 2.94 9.80
C ASP A 194 21.06 2.75 8.37
N SER A 195 22.16 2.05 8.24
CA SER A 195 22.66 1.65 6.92
C SER A 195 21.72 0.59 6.29
N ASP A 196 21.76 0.45 4.96
CA ASP A 196 21.01 -0.61 4.28
C ASP A 196 21.36 -1.99 4.82
N ALA A 197 22.64 -2.23 5.13
CA ALA A 197 23.11 -3.49 5.68
C ALA A 197 22.54 -3.75 7.09
N ASP A 198 22.54 -2.75 7.96
CA ASP A 198 21.97 -2.85 9.32
C ASP A 198 20.47 -3.06 9.27
N SER A 199 19.78 -2.34 8.38
CA SER A 199 18.33 -2.48 8.17
C SER A 199 17.98 -3.90 7.71
N ARG A 200 18.66 -4.41 6.68
CA ARG A 200 18.47 -5.79 6.20
C ARG A 200 18.76 -6.83 7.27
N ALA A 201 19.84 -6.68 8.01
CA ALA A 201 20.18 -7.58 9.11
C ALA A 201 19.14 -7.54 10.24
N GLY A 202 18.66 -6.33 10.58
CA GLY A 202 17.62 -6.14 11.60
C GLY A 202 16.28 -6.79 11.21
N TYR A 203 15.83 -6.58 9.96
CA TYR A 203 14.63 -7.26 9.47
C TYR A 203 14.83 -8.78 9.38
N ALA A 204 15.98 -9.26 8.91
CA ALA A 204 16.27 -10.70 8.85
C ALA A 204 16.18 -11.35 10.24
N ALA A 205 16.74 -10.72 11.27
CA ALA A 205 16.65 -11.20 12.65
C ALA A 205 15.21 -11.21 13.17
N LEU A 206 14.43 -10.16 12.87
CA LEU A 206 13.01 -10.07 13.23
C LEU A 206 12.21 -11.18 12.54
N PHE A 207 12.41 -11.38 11.24
CA PHE A 207 11.67 -12.39 10.46
C PHE A 207 12.02 -13.80 10.93
N ALA A 208 13.30 -14.10 11.19
CA ALA A 208 13.71 -15.37 11.76
C ALA A 208 13.07 -15.63 13.13
N LYS A 209 13.03 -14.62 14.02
CA LYS A 209 12.39 -14.72 15.35
C LYS A 209 10.91 -15.12 15.26
N HIS A 210 10.21 -14.66 14.24
CA HIS A 210 8.77 -14.88 14.06
C HIS A 210 8.44 -15.94 13.00
N ASN A 211 9.44 -16.61 12.42
CA ASN A 211 9.30 -17.58 11.31
C ASN A 211 8.54 -16.98 10.11
N PHE A 212 8.83 -15.71 9.75
CA PHE A 212 8.31 -15.11 8.53
C PHE A 212 9.24 -15.46 7.36
N ASP A 213 8.68 -16.02 6.30
CA ASP A 213 9.39 -16.32 5.05
C ASP A 213 9.33 -15.07 4.14
N ILE A 214 10.22 -14.12 4.41
CA ILE A 214 10.32 -12.85 3.67
C ILE A 214 11.79 -12.60 3.33
N ASP A 215 12.08 -12.45 2.04
CA ASP A 215 13.42 -12.13 1.56
C ASP A 215 13.77 -10.66 1.88
N THR A 216 14.89 -10.45 2.55
CA THR A 216 15.41 -9.12 2.90
C THR A 216 16.42 -8.57 1.88
N GLN A 217 16.70 -9.30 0.80
CA GLN A 217 17.63 -8.87 -0.25
C GLN A 217 16.92 -8.11 -1.39
N ASN A 218 15.59 -8.23 -1.47
CA ASN A 218 14.75 -7.56 -2.45
C ASN A 218 14.04 -6.34 -1.91
#